data_e7bc8c5631caa72dbf295f35668159e8
#
_entry.id   e7bc8c5631caa72dbf295f35668159e8
#
_cell.length_a   1.000
_cell.length_b   1.000
_cell.length_c   1.000
_cell.angle_alpha   90.00
_cell.angle_beta   90.00
_cell.angle_gamma   90.00
#
_symmetry.space_group_name_H-M   'P 1'
#
loop_
_entity.id
_entity.type
_entity.pdbx_description
1 polymer ?
#
loop_
_entity_poly.entity_id
_entity_poly.type
_entity_poly.pdbx_seq_one_letter_code
_entity_poly.pdbx_strand_id
1 'polypeptide(L)'
;MTFPDQFETEHFRFVNYTKLSIADSRKIWNARNNPEIGKYMVNTDFIPWENHLAFIQCLRSCSDRVYYGVYVLNNNIMIGSQGINPIIGDGSGESGLYIFPGAQGKGHGKLMKMEFIQYLFEHCLLNVVTEKVKIENVRNQQLNLRLGFKQVGTDSEFVYFELRNK
;
A
#
# COMPACT_ATOMS: atom_id res chain seq x y z
N MET A 1 16.82 8.65 3.27
CA MET A 1 16.11 7.36 3.40
C MET A 1 16.09 6.71 2.04
N THR A 2 16.53 5.46 1.91
CA THR A 2 16.52 4.71 0.65
C THR A 2 15.59 3.52 0.80
N PHE A 3 14.64 3.38 -0.11
CA PHE A 3 13.77 2.21 -0.18
C PHE A 3 14.41 1.15 -1.06
N PRO A 4 14.42 -0.13 -0.65
CA PRO A 4 15.02 -1.19 -1.45
C PRO A 4 14.24 -1.45 -2.74
N ASP A 5 14.94 -1.96 -3.76
CA ASP A 5 14.31 -2.41 -5.01
C ASP A 5 13.37 -3.60 -4.77
N GLN A 6 13.74 -4.47 -3.83
CA GLN A 6 12.87 -5.53 -3.30
C GLN A 6 13.32 -5.93 -1.89
N PHE A 7 12.40 -6.54 -1.16
CA PHE A 7 12.66 -7.22 0.12
C PHE A 7 11.65 -8.34 0.34
N GLU A 8 11.99 -9.23 1.26
CA GLU A 8 11.12 -10.33 1.67
C GLU A 8 10.82 -10.23 3.16
N THR A 9 9.63 -10.69 3.52
CA THR A 9 9.16 -10.85 4.89
C THR A 9 8.81 -12.34 5.11
N GLU A 10 8.15 -12.69 6.19
CA GLU A 10 7.83 -14.09 6.47
C GLU A 10 6.96 -14.73 5.37
N HIS A 11 6.01 -13.99 4.81
CA HIS A 11 5.03 -14.52 3.86
C HIS A 11 5.10 -13.90 2.47
N PHE A 12 5.74 -12.74 2.30
CA PHE A 12 5.63 -11.95 1.08
C PHE A 12 6.99 -11.50 0.55
N ARG A 13 7.03 -11.30 -0.77
CA ARG A 13 8.06 -10.54 -1.46
C ARG A 13 7.46 -9.26 -2.01
N PHE A 14 8.10 -8.14 -1.69
CA PHE A 14 7.75 -6.79 -2.13
C PHE A 14 8.73 -6.37 -3.22
N VAL A 15 8.23 -6.04 -4.41
CA VAL A 15 9.03 -5.60 -5.55
C VAL A 15 8.63 -4.18 -5.92
N ASN A 16 9.57 -3.25 -5.87
CA ASN A 16 9.34 -1.85 -6.21
C ASN A 16 8.71 -1.73 -7.60
N TYR A 17 7.72 -0.84 -7.76
CA TYR A 17 7.05 -0.59 -9.05
C TYR A 17 8.04 -0.30 -10.17
N THR A 18 9.14 0.40 -9.87
CA THR A 18 10.17 0.76 -10.84
C THR A 18 10.96 -0.46 -11.37
N LYS A 19 10.80 -1.62 -10.74
CA LYS A 19 11.48 -2.88 -11.06
C LYS A 19 10.54 -3.99 -11.57
N LEU A 20 9.24 -3.71 -11.58
CA LEU A 20 8.25 -4.65 -12.11
C LEU A 20 8.40 -4.82 -13.63
N SER A 21 8.09 -6.02 -14.11
CA SER A 21 7.89 -6.25 -15.55
C SER A 21 6.69 -5.45 -16.06
N ILE A 22 6.64 -5.20 -17.37
CA ILE A 22 5.47 -4.57 -18.00
C ILE A 22 4.20 -5.41 -17.76
N ALA A 23 4.30 -6.74 -17.81
CA ALA A 23 3.18 -7.63 -17.54
C ALA A 23 2.64 -7.48 -16.11
N ASP A 24 3.53 -7.39 -15.11
CA ASP A 24 3.15 -7.22 -13.72
C ASP A 24 2.65 -5.79 -13.42
N SER A 25 3.25 -4.77 -14.03
CA SER A 25 2.72 -3.40 -13.99
C SER A 25 1.30 -3.32 -14.55
N ARG A 26 0.99 -4.11 -15.59
CA ARG A 26 -0.35 -4.19 -16.17
C ARG A 26 -1.36 -4.87 -15.23
N LYS A 27 -0.94 -5.87 -14.48
CA LYS A 27 -1.80 -6.47 -13.42
C LYS A 27 -2.17 -5.43 -12.34
N ILE A 28 -1.20 -4.66 -11.89
CA ILE A 28 -1.41 -3.55 -10.94
C ILE A 28 -2.40 -2.54 -11.51
N TRP A 29 -2.18 -2.08 -12.74
CA TRP A 29 -3.02 -1.11 -13.41
C TRP A 29 -4.47 -1.63 -13.58
N ASN A 30 -4.64 -2.87 -14.02
CA ASN A 30 -5.96 -3.50 -14.16
C ASN A 30 -6.70 -3.58 -12.81
N ALA A 31 -6.00 -4.01 -11.75
CA ALA A 31 -6.58 -4.09 -10.42
C ALA A 31 -6.98 -2.71 -9.89
N ARG A 32 -6.11 -1.70 -10.05
CA ARG A 32 -6.38 -0.33 -9.60
C ARG A 32 -7.61 0.28 -10.28
N ASN A 33 -7.85 -0.05 -11.53
CA ASN A 33 -9.00 0.41 -12.31
C ASN A 33 -10.24 -0.49 -12.16
N ASN A 34 -10.15 -1.61 -11.44
CA ASN A 34 -11.31 -2.43 -11.14
C ASN A 34 -12.25 -1.67 -10.20
N PRO A 35 -13.57 -1.57 -10.49
CA PRO A 35 -14.52 -0.84 -9.65
C PRO A 35 -14.57 -1.30 -8.20
N GLU A 36 -14.33 -2.59 -7.92
CA GLU A 36 -14.29 -3.13 -6.55
C GLU A 36 -13.13 -2.57 -5.72
N ILE A 37 -12.05 -2.17 -6.37
CA ILE A 37 -10.88 -1.53 -5.75
C ILE A 37 -11.02 -0.01 -5.82
N GLY A 38 -11.28 0.53 -7.01
CA GLY A 38 -11.30 1.96 -7.29
C GLY A 38 -12.27 2.75 -6.43
N LYS A 39 -13.42 2.17 -6.09
CA LYS A 39 -14.44 2.83 -5.25
C LYS A 39 -13.93 3.24 -3.85
N TYR A 40 -12.91 2.56 -3.33
CA TYR A 40 -12.32 2.85 -2.03
C TYR A 40 -11.07 3.74 -2.09
N MET A 41 -10.60 4.07 -3.30
CA MET A 41 -9.47 4.97 -3.48
C MET A 41 -9.88 6.44 -3.28
N VAL A 42 -8.91 7.28 -2.91
CA VAL A 42 -9.11 8.73 -2.81
C VAL A 42 -9.51 9.30 -4.17
N ASN A 43 -8.75 8.95 -5.22
CA ASN A 43 -9.12 9.23 -6.60
C ASN A 43 -9.84 7.99 -7.17
N THR A 44 -11.11 8.14 -7.53
CA THR A 44 -11.95 7.07 -8.10
C THR A 44 -11.96 7.05 -9.63
N ASP A 45 -11.28 8.01 -10.28
CA ASP A 45 -11.24 8.10 -11.73
C ASP A 45 -10.45 6.95 -12.36
N PHE A 46 -10.82 6.61 -13.59
CA PHE A 46 -10.05 5.68 -14.41
C PHE A 46 -8.67 6.26 -14.71
N ILE A 47 -7.63 5.48 -14.50
CA ILE A 47 -6.25 5.85 -14.78
C ILE A 47 -5.87 5.30 -16.17
N PRO A 48 -5.62 6.14 -17.19
CA PRO A 48 -5.08 5.70 -18.47
C PRO A 48 -3.73 4.97 -18.29
N TRP A 49 -3.44 4.02 -19.17
CA TRP A 49 -2.19 3.24 -19.08
C TRP A 49 -0.95 4.13 -19.15
N GLU A 50 -0.96 5.13 -20.02
CA GLU A 50 0.13 6.09 -20.19
C GLU A 50 0.38 6.88 -18.90
N ASN A 51 -0.68 7.25 -18.18
CA ASN A 51 -0.57 7.93 -16.89
C ASN A 51 0.02 7.01 -15.82
N HIS A 52 -0.32 5.72 -15.83
CA HIS A 52 0.29 4.73 -14.94
C HIS A 52 1.79 4.58 -15.21
N LEU A 53 2.20 4.52 -16.48
CA LEU A 53 3.62 4.47 -16.85
C LEU A 53 4.36 5.75 -16.45
N ALA A 54 3.75 6.92 -16.68
CA ALA A 54 4.32 8.21 -16.26
C ALA A 54 4.50 8.28 -14.74
N PHE A 55 3.53 7.76 -13.96
CA PHE A 55 3.64 7.65 -12.52
C PHE A 55 4.83 6.77 -12.09
N ILE A 56 4.99 5.59 -12.69
CA ILE A 56 6.15 4.71 -12.41
C ILE A 56 7.46 5.43 -12.75
N GLN A 57 7.50 6.16 -13.85
CA GLN A 57 8.69 6.94 -14.24
C GLN A 57 9.02 8.03 -13.21
N CYS A 58 8.00 8.74 -12.70
CA CYS A 58 8.18 9.71 -11.62
C CYS A 58 8.75 9.08 -10.33
N LEU A 59 8.32 7.87 -9.99
CA LEU A 59 8.81 7.19 -8.79
C LEU A 59 10.33 6.94 -8.80
N ARG A 60 10.96 6.86 -9.98
CA ARG A 60 12.41 6.67 -10.10
C ARG A 60 13.22 7.84 -9.52
N SER A 61 12.65 9.03 -9.50
CA SER A 61 13.28 10.25 -8.95
C SER A 61 12.74 10.64 -7.58
N CYS A 62 11.74 9.91 -7.04
CA CYS A 62 11.17 10.17 -5.73
C CYS A 62 11.99 9.48 -4.63
N SER A 63 12.27 10.22 -3.55
CA SER A 63 12.89 9.68 -2.34
C SER A 63 11.94 9.66 -1.14
N ASP A 64 10.73 10.22 -1.30
CA ASP A 64 9.74 10.45 -0.24
C ASP A 64 8.54 9.49 -0.32
N ARG A 65 8.52 8.61 -1.31
CA ARG A 65 7.43 7.65 -1.51
C ARG A 65 7.90 6.40 -2.24
N VAL A 66 7.23 5.29 -1.97
CA VAL A 66 7.49 4.01 -2.64
C VAL A 66 6.22 3.19 -2.76
N TYR A 67 6.12 2.44 -3.85
CA TYR A 67 5.04 1.48 -4.10
C TYR A 67 5.62 0.14 -4.51
N TYR A 68 5.06 -0.93 -4.00
CA TYR A 68 5.48 -2.31 -4.26
C TYR A 68 4.34 -3.15 -4.81
N GLY A 69 4.63 -3.96 -5.81
CA GLY A 69 3.84 -5.14 -6.13
C GLY A 69 4.17 -6.24 -5.12
N VAL A 70 3.16 -6.94 -4.63
CA VAL A 70 3.32 -7.90 -3.54
C VAL A 70 3.01 -9.31 -4.02
N TYR A 71 3.96 -10.22 -3.81
CA TYR A 71 3.89 -11.62 -4.18
C TYR A 71 3.87 -12.50 -2.93
N VAL A 72 3.08 -13.57 -2.97
CA VAL A 72 3.13 -14.63 -1.94
C VAL A 72 4.38 -15.47 -2.18
N LEU A 73 5.22 -15.67 -1.15
CA LEU A 73 6.49 -16.42 -1.30
C LEU A 73 6.28 -17.85 -1.75
N ASN A 74 5.27 -18.55 -1.20
CA ASN A 74 5.08 -19.99 -1.45
C ASN A 74 4.80 -20.34 -2.91
N ASN A 75 4.16 -19.46 -3.68
CA ASN A 75 3.72 -19.77 -5.05
C ASN A 75 4.13 -18.70 -6.08
N ASN A 76 4.80 -17.64 -5.61
CA ASN A 76 5.25 -16.52 -6.44
C ASN A 76 4.11 -15.81 -7.22
N ILE A 77 2.88 -15.83 -6.69
CA ILE A 77 1.74 -15.16 -7.30
C ILE A 77 1.62 -13.75 -6.75
N MET A 78 1.53 -12.76 -7.65
CA MET A 78 1.23 -11.37 -7.27
C MET A 78 -0.22 -11.27 -6.82
N ILE A 79 -0.44 -10.67 -5.65
CA ILE A 79 -1.77 -10.59 -5.02
C ILE A 79 -2.25 -9.17 -4.74
N GLY A 80 -1.42 -8.17 -4.90
CA GLY A 80 -1.81 -6.81 -4.57
C GLY A 80 -0.70 -5.80 -4.66
N SER A 81 -0.96 -4.65 -4.07
CA SER A 81 -0.06 -3.51 -3.97
C SER A 81 -0.05 -2.94 -2.57
N GLN A 82 1.13 -2.48 -2.16
CA GLN A 82 1.35 -1.80 -0.88
C GLN A 82 2.32 -0.65 -1.08
N GLY A 83 2.06 0.50 -0.46
CA GLY A 83 2.94 1.65 -0.56
C GLY A 83 2.89 2.54 0.67
N ILE A 84 3.80 3.53 0.68
CA ILE A 84 3.85 4.60 1.66
C ILE A 84 4.03 5.93 0.93
N ASN A 85 3.22 6.95 1.26
CA ASN A 85 3.17 8.23 0.55
C ASN A 85 2.38 9.30 1.31
N PRO A 86 2.83 10.54 1.33
CA PRO A 86 4.23 10.93 1.31
C PRO A 86 4.91 10.63 2.66
N ILE A 87 6.23 10.63 2.70
CA ILE A 87 6.99 10.59 3.94
C ILE A 87 7.36 12.02 4.29
N ILE A 88 6.85 12.53 5.39
CA ILE A 88 7.16 13.88 5.86
C ILE A 88 8.39 13.90 6.77
N GLY A 89 8.97 15.11 6.93
CA GLY A 89 10.27 15.29 7.59
C GLY A 89 10.36 14.84 9.05
N ASP A 90 9.23 14.57 9.71
CA ASP A 90 9.15 14.03 11.07
C ASP A 90 9.20 12.48 11.13
N GLY A 91 9.40 11.81 10.01
CA GLY A 91 9.42 10.36 9.92
C GLY A 91 8.02 9.72 9.86
N SER A 92 7.00 10.46 9.43
CA SER A 92 5.66 9.92 9.18
C SER A 92 5.39 9.69 7.71
N GLY A 93 4.45 8.78 7.40
CA GLY A 93 4.01 8.52 6.04
C GLY A 93 2.62 7.88 5.98
N GLU A 94 1.89 8.18 4.92
CA GLU A 94 0.57 7.60 4.67
C GLU A 94 0.71 6.29 3.91
N SER A 95 0.27 5.20 4.54
CA SER A 95 0.24 3.86 3.95
C SER A 95 -1.06 3.63 3.20
N GLY A 96 -0.96 2.85 2.11
CA GLY A 96 -2.12 2.38 1.37
C GLY A 96 -1.86 1.00 0.77
N LEU A 97 -2.90 0.17 0.73
CA LEU A 97 -2.84 -1.15 0.11
C LEU A 97 -4.14 -1.50 -0.60
N TYR A 98 -4.03 -2.41 -1.55
CA TYR A 98 -5.17 -3.17 -2.04
C TYR A 98 -4.75 -4.58 -2.42
N ILE A 99 -5.68 -5.52 -2.22
CA ILE A 99 -5.56 -6.92 -2.64
C ILE A 99 -6.36 -7.10 -3.92
N PHE A 100 -5.80 -7.79 -4.91
CA PHE A 100 -6.48 -8.10 -6.16
C PHE A 100 -7.80 -8.85 -5.89
N PRO A 101 -8.88 -8.60 -6.64
CA PRO A 101 -10.19 -9.19 -6.36
C PRO A 101 -10.15 -10.71 -6.16
N GLY A 102 -9.44 -11.44 -7.00
CA GLY A 102 -9.28 -12.90 -6.91
C GLY A 102 -8.44 -13.41 -5.74
N ALA A 103 -7.73 -12.54 -5.03
CA ALA A 103 -6.89 -12.89 -3.87
C ALA A 103 -7.49 -12.43 -2.52
N GLN A 104 -8.64 -11.75 -2.54
CA GLN A 104 -9.31 -11.29 -1.34
C GLN A 104 -9.91 -12.44 -0.52
N GLY A 105 -10.22 -12.18 0.75
CA GLY A 105 -10.89 -13.13 1.64
C GLY A 105 -10.01 -14.22 2.25
N LYS A 106 -8.70 -14.23 1.94
CA LYS A 106 -7.74 -15.25 2.41
C LYS A 106 -6.85 -14.79 3.58
N GLY A 107 -7.14 -13.64 4.18
CA GLY A 107 -6.34 -13.09 5.29
C GLY A 107 -5.06 -12.35 4.85
N HIS A 108 -4.72 -12.34 3.58
CA HIS A 108 -3.50 -11.71 3.06
C HIS A 108 -3.38 -10.22 3.41
N GLY A 109 -4.47 -9.46 3.36
CA GLY A 109 -4.44 -8.02 3.64
C GLY A 109 -3.94 -7.67 5.03
N LYS A 110 -4.32 -8.47 6.04
CA LYS A 110 -3.84 -8.28 7.42
C LYS A 110 -2.34 -8.54 7.54
N LEU A 111 -1.89 -9.69 7.06
CA LEU A 111 -0.48 -10.09 7.13
C LEU A 111 0.41 -9.15 6.33
N MET A 112 0.00 -8.84 5.09
CA MET A 112 0.73 -7.94 4.20
C MET A 112 0.92 -6.55 4.82
N LYS A 113 -0.15 -5.97 5.38
CA LYS A 113 -0.07 -4.68 6.06
C LYS A 113 0.85 -4.73 7.27
N MET A 114 0.69 -5.72 8.13
CA MET A 114 1.49 -5.88 9.35
C MET A 114 2.98 -6.03 9.04
N GLU A 115 3.34 -6.95 8.16
CA GLU A 115 4.73 -7.24 7.81
C GLU A 115 5.40 -6.06 7.09
N PHE A 116 4.66 -5.37 6.21
CA PHE A 116 5.16 -4.15 5.56
C PHE A 116 5.48 -3.04 6.56
N ILE A 117 4.55 -2.73 7.46
CA ILE A 117 4.74 -1.66 8.45
C ILE A 117 5.86 -2.00 9.41
N GLN A 118 5.94 -3.25 9.85
CA GLN A 118 7.05 -3.72 10.70
C GLN A 118 8.39 -3.51 9.99
N TYR A 119 8.50 -3.92 8.73
CA TYR A 119 9.70 -3.69 7.93
C TYR A 119 10.07 -2.20 7.85
N LEU A 120 9.08 -1.32 7.61
CA LEU A 120 9.32 0.12 7.55
C LEU A 120 9.85 0.68 8.89
N PHE A 121 9.29 0.25 10.00
CA PHE A 121 9.73 0.67 11.33
C PHE A 121 11.15 0.20 11.67
N GLU A 122 11.50 -1.01 11.26
CA GLU A 122 12.80 -1.60 11.55
C GLU A 122 13.93 -1.09 10.64
N HIS A 123 13.61 -0.79 9.37
CA HIS A 123 14.63 -0.55 8.34
C HIS A 123 14.57 0.83 7.67
N CYS A 124 13.47 1.56 7.81
CA CYS A 124 13.25 2.79 7.02
C CYS A 124 13.12 4.06 7.87
N LEU A 125 13.52 4.05 9.14
CA LEU A 125 13.49 5.20 10.06
C LEU A 125 12.11 5.90 10.13
N LEU A 126 11.04 5.13 9.93
CA LEU A 126 9.67 5.61 10.13
C LEU A 126 9.29 5.51 11.60
N ASN A 127 8.66 6.57 12.11
CA ASN A 127 8.16 6.63 13.49
C ASN A 127 6.64 6.53 13.55
N VAL A 128 5.97 6.95 12.47
CA VAL A 128 4.51 6.99 12.41
C VAL A 128 4.02 6.56 11.03
N VAL A 129 3.06 5.64 11.01
CA VAL A 129 2.30 5.30 9.80
C VAL A 129 0.88 5.81 9.96
N THR A 130 0.41 6.59 9.01
CA THR A 130 -0.96 7.08 8.93
C THR A 130 -1.74 6.36 7.85
N GLU A 131 -3.04 6.30 7.99
CA GLU A 131 -3.96 5.84 6.95
C GLU A 131 -5.22 6.70 6.89
N LYS A 132 -5.68 6.91 5.67
CA LYS A 132 -6.90 7.61 5.32
C LYS A 132 -7.85 6.60 4.69
N VAL A 133 -8.97 6.32 5.36
CA VAL A 133 -9.90 5.26 4.98
C VAL A 133 -11.28 5.84 4.75
N LYS A 134 -11.91 5.58 3.60
CA LYS A 134 -13.30 6.00 3.34
C LYS A 134 -14.24 5.46 4.41
N ILE A 135 -15.23 6.26 4.78
CA ILE A 135 -16.22 5.91 5.82
C ILE A 135 -16.94 4.61 5.46
N GLU A 136 -17.25 4.38 4.19
CA GLU A 136 -17.93 3.16 3.72
C GLU A 136 -17.04 1.91 3.79
N ASN A 137 -15.71 2.07 3.87
CA ASN A 137 -14.78 0.95 3.95
C ASN A 137 -14.60 0.45 5.39
N VAL A 138 -15.69 0.01 5.99
CA VAL A 138 -15.74 -0.48 7.38
C VAL A 138 -14.77 -1.64 7.60
N ARG A 139 -14.58 -2.49 6.59
CA ARG A 139 -13.64 -3.63 6.66
C ARG A 139 -12.21 -3.16 6.92
N ASN A 140 -11.73 -2.14 6.22
CA ASN A 140 -10.37 -1.63 6.42
C ASN A 140 -10.24 -0.85 7.74
N GLN A 141 -11.28 -0.13 8.17
CA GLN A 141 -11.29 0.52 9.48
C GLN A 141 -11.12 -0.51 10.61
N GLN A 142 -11.89 -1.60 10.58
CA GLN A 142 -11.77 -2.67 11.57
C GLN A 142 -10.41 -3.37 11.52
N LEU A 143 -9.85 -3.55 10.32
CA LEU A 143 -8.51 -4.09 10.16
C LEU A 143 -7.47 -3.20 10.85
N ASN A 144 -7.54 -1.89 10.66
CA ASN A 144 -6.65 -0.93 11.29
C ASN A 144 -6.73 -1.02 12.83
N LEU A 145 -7.93 -1.03 13.38
CA LEU A 145 -8.11 -1.16 14.84
C LEU A 145 -7.51 -2.46 15.37
N ARG A 146 -7.70 -3.59 14.68
CA ARG A 146 -7.11 -4.89 15.07
C ARG A 146 -5.59 -4.92 14.98
N LEU A 147 -4.98 -4.10 14.14
CA LEU A 147 -3.52 -3.96 14.00
C LEU A 147 -2.94 -2.94 14.98
N GLY A 148 -3.77 -2.32 15.81
CA GLY A 148 -3.32 -1.38 16.85
C GLY A 148 -3.26 0.07 16.39
N PHE A 149 -3.76 0.40 15.19
CA PHE A 149 -3.96 1.79 14.82
C PHE A 149 -4.98 2.46 15.73
N LYS A 150 -4.74 3.72 16.02
CA LYS A 150 -5.68 4.59 16.74
C LYS A 150 -6.40 5.47 15.73
N GLN A 151 -7.71 5.59 15.87
CA GLN A 151 -8.46 6.60 15.14
C GLN A 151 -8.11 7.97 15.72
N VAL A 152 -7.66 8.89 14.86
CA VAL A 152 -7.20 10.23 15.24
C VAL A 152 -8.09 11.34 14.71
N GLY A 153 -9.03 11.03 13.84
CA GLY A 153 -9.97 12.00 13.29
C GLY A 153 -10.97 11.38 12.32
N THR A 154 -11.94 12.18 11.92
CA THR A 154 -12.90 11.86 10.87
C THR A 154 -13.42 13.15 10.26
N ASP A 155 -13.78 13.12 8.99
CA ASP A 155 -14.52 14.16 8.29
C ASP A 155 -15.76 13.57 7.57
N SER A 156 -16.32 14.27 6.59
CA SER A 156 -17.52 13.81 5.86
C SER A 156 -17.25 12.60 4.95
N GLU A 157 -15.99 12.31 4.60
CA GLU A 157 -15.62 11.26 3.62
C GLU A 157 -14.72 10.20 4.20
N PHE A 158 -13.86 10.55 5.18
CA PHE A 158 -12.77 9.71 5.65
C PHE A 158 -12.68 9.58 7.15
N VAL A 159 -12.16 8.44 7.58
CA VAL A 159 -11.66 8.18 8.94
C VAL A 159 -10.13 8.12 8.87
N TYR A 160 -9.48 8.81 9.80
CA TYR A 160 -8.01 8.91 9.86
C TYR A 160 -7.47 8.06 11.00
N PHE A 161 -6.42 7.31 10.68
CA PHE A 161 -5.78 6.39 11.60
C PHE A 161 -4.28 6.66 11.71
N GLU A 162 -3.71 6.33 12.87
CA GLU A 162 -2.29 6.45 13.14
C GLU A 162 -1.77 5.23 13.91
N LEU A 163 -0.60 4.74 13.52
CA LEU A 163 0.18 3.74 14.25
C LEU A 163 1.59 4.27 14.48
N ARG A 164 2.03 4.26 15.73
CA ARG A 164 3.37 4.69 16.12
C ARG A 164 4.29 3.50 16.34
N ASN A 165 5.54 3.64 15.91
CA ASN A 165 6.62 2.75 16.32
C ASN A 165 6.78 2.83 17.84
N LYS A 166 6.96 1.69 18.50
CA LYS A 166 7.09 1.60 19.97
C LYS A 166 8.53 1.86 20.40
#